data_81def7adbe9826fe0e634081af8cb9fa
#
_entry.id   81def7adbe9826fe0e634081af8cb9fa
#
_cell.length_a   1.000
_cell.length_b   1.000
_cell.length_c   1.000
_cell.angle_alpha   90.00
_cell.angle_beta   90.00
_cell.angle_gamma   90.00
#
_symmetry.space_group_name_H-M   'P 1'
#
loop_
_entity.id
_entity.type
_entity.pdbx_description
1 polymer ?
#
loop_
_entity_poly.entity_id
_entity_poly.type
_entity_poly.pdbx_seq_one_letter_code
_entity_poly.pdbx_strand_id
1 'polypeptide(L)'
;MQANSEYQTASGLAALSICESLLVSLRDLKIMGEKEVVGLLKDASAAHRNAVASAQDPKTHHAAADVIDRIIARKNSVRHAADEGLADERLALIGPAAE
;
A
#
# COMPACT_ATOMS: atom_id res chain seq x y z
N MET A 1 27.07 12.03 2.69
CA MET A 1 26.35 10.78 2.80
C MET A 1 24.96 10.91 3.37
N GLN A 2 24.81 11.69 4.46
CA GLN A 2 23.48 11.87 5.03
C GLN A 2 22.52 12.54 4.06
N ALA A 3 23.02 13.51 3.29
CA ALA A 3 22.18 14.19 2.29
C ALA A 3 21.65 13.20 1.26
N ASN A 4 22.48 12.24 0.82
CA ASN A 4 22.04 11.21 -0.11
C ASN A 4 21.02 10.27 0.54
N SER A 5 21.24 9.93 1.82
CA SER A 5 20.30 9.07 2.53
C SER A 5 18.94 9.74 2.72
N GLU A 6 18.96 11.03 3.05
CA GLU A 6 17.71 11.78 3.20
C GLU A 6 16.98 11.89 1.87
N TYR A 7 17.73 12.15 0.79
CA TYR A 7 17.14 12.25 -0.54
C TYR A 7 16.54 10.91 -0.96
N GLN A 8 17.26 9.81 -0.72
CA GLN A 8 16.75 8.48 -1.06
C GLN A 8 15.52 8.12 -0.26
N THR A 9 15.51 8.46 1.03
CA THR A 9 14.34 8.22 1.87
C THR A 9 13.15 9.04 1.40
N ALA A 10 13.38 10.33 1.11
CA ALA A 10 12.32 11.20 0.63
C ALA A 10 11.78 10.72 -0.72
N SER A 11 12.67 10.29 -1.61
CA SER A 11 12.27 9.76 -2.92
C SER A 11 11.44 8.50 -2.77
N GLY A 12 11.82 7.63 -1.85
CA GLY A 12 11.05 6.41 -1.59
C GLY A 12 9.68 6.71 -1.04
N LEU A 13 9.59 7.64 -0.10
CA LEU A 13 8.30 8.04 0.45
C LEU A 13 7.41 8.68 -0.62
N ALA A 14 8.00 9.53 -1.45
CA ALA A 14 7.25 10.17 -2.54
C ALA A 14 6.74 9.13 -3.53
N ALA A 15 7.60 8.21 -3.94
CA ALA A 15 7.21 7.16 -4.85
C ALA A 15 6.11 6.29 -4.27
N LEU A 16 6.22 5.95 -2.99
CA LEU A 16 5.22 5.15 -2.31
C LEU A 16 3.87 5.88 -2.29
N SER A 17 3.89 7.16 -1.96
CA SER A 17 2.65 7.95 -1.93
C SER A 17 1.99 8.01 -3.30
N ILE A 18 2.80 8.21 -4.34
CA ILE A 18 2.28 8.25 -5.71
C ILE A 18 1.67 6.91 -6.08
N CYS A 19 2.35 5.82 -5.77
CA CYS A 19 1.85 4.48 -6.09
C CYS A 19 0.57 4.15 -5.34
N GLU A 20 0.48 4.51 -4.07
CA GLU A 20 -0.73 4.27 -3.30
C GLU A 20 -1.90 5.08 -3.85
N SER A 21 -1.66 6.34 -4.21
CA SER A 21 -2.69 7.17 -4.82
C SER A 21 -3.14 6.59 -6.16
N LEU A 22 -2.20 6.08 -6.93
CA LEU A 22 -2.52 5.45 -8.21
C LEU A 22 -3.40 4.22 -8.02
N LEU A 23 -3.07 3.39 -7.05
CA LEU A 23 -3.87 2.19 -6.77
C LEU A 23 -5.28 2.55 -6.35
N VAL A 24 -5.43 3.59 -5.52
CA VAL A 24 -6.75 4.06 -5.11
C VAL A 24 -7.53 4.54 -6.33
N SER A 25 -6.89 5.31 -7.20
CA SER A 25 -7.55 5.81 -8.41
C SER A 25 -8.00 4.69 -9.33
N LEU A 26 -7.16 3.69 -9.52
CA LEU A 26 -7.50 2.55 -10.38
C LEU A 26 -8.70 1.79 -9.83
N ARG A 27 -8.77 1.66 -8.51
CA ARG A 27 -9.91 1.02 -7.87
C ARG A 27 -11.16 1.88 -8.00
N ASP A 28 -11.04 3.18 -7.75
CA ASP A 28 -12.18 4.08 -7.81
C ASP A 28 -12.75 4.18 -9.22
N LEU A 29 -11.88 4.12 -10.22
CA LEU A 29 -12.31 4.11 -11.62
C LEU A 29 -12.77 2.72 -12.08
N LYS A 30 -12.71 1.75 -11.18
CA LYS A 30 -13.13 0.36 -11.45
C LYS A 30 -12.31 -0.32 -12.55
N ILE A 31 -11.09 0.15 -12.74
CA ILE A 31 -10.14 -0.50 -13.63
C ILE A 31 -9.59 -1.76 -12.95
N MET A 32 -9.36 -1.66 -11.62
CA MET A 32 -8.94 -2.79 -10.81
C MET A 32 -9.89 -2.94 -9.63
N GLY A 33 -10.26 -4.18 -9.33
CA GLY A 33 -11.04 -4.48 -8.14
C GLY A 33 -10.16 -4.60 -6.90
N GLU A 34 -10.79 -4.70 -5.75
CA GLU A 34 -10.07 -4.79 -4.48
C GLU A 34 -9.15 -6.01 -4.44
N LYS A 35 -9.63 -7.15 -4.94
CA LYS A 35 -8.82 -8.37 -4.95
C LYS A 35 -7.60 -8.23 -5.84
N GLU A 36 -7.75 -7.55 -6.97
CA GLU A 36 -6.64 -7.34 -7.89
C GLU A 36 -5.59 -6.43 -7.25
N VAL A 37 -6.02 -5.39 -6.55
CA VAL A 37 -5.08 -4.49 -5.86
C VAL A 37 -4.30 -5.25 -4.79
N VAL A 38 -4.99 -6.04 -3.97
CA VAL A 38 -4.32 -6.83 -2.94
C VAL A 38 -3.40 -7.87 -3.56
N GLY A 39 -3.84 -8.51 -4.66
CA GLY A 39 -3.02 -9.48 -5.37
C GLY A 39 -1.74 -8.87 -5.90
N LEU A 40 -1.83 -7.67 -6.46
CA LEU A 40 -0.66 -6.93 -6.95
C LEU A 40 0.32 -6.67 -5.82
N LEU A 41 -0.18 -6.23 -4.67
CA LEU A 41 0.67 -5.96 -3.52
C LEU A 41 1.33 -7.24 -2.98
N LYS A 42 0.59 -8.34 -2.94
CA LYS A 42 1.14 -9.62 -2.50
C LYS A 42 2.24 -10.09 -3.44
N ASP A 43 2.04 -9.92 -4.75
CA ASP A 43 3.05 -10.29 -5.74
C ASP A 43 4.32 -9.45 -5.57
N ALA A 44 4.17 -8.16 -5.31
CA ALA A 44 5.31 -7.28 -5.09
C ALA A 44 6.07 -7.67 -3.83
N SER A 45 5.37 -7.97 -2.76
CA SER A 45 5.99 -8.43 -1.51
C SER A 45 6.76 -9.73 -1.74
N ALA A 46 6.14 -10.68 -2.44
CA ALA A 46 6.77 -11.95 -2.75
C ALA A 46 8.03 -11.77 -3.60
N ALA A 47 7.99 -10.84 -4.55
CA ALA A 47 9.15 -10.56 -5.39
C ALA A 47 10.35 -10.11 -4.56
N HIS A 48 10.11 -9.25 -3.56
CA HIS A 48 11.19 -8.82 -2.68
C HIS A 48 11.69 -9.96 -1.81
N ARG A 49 10.83 -10.80 -1.28
CA ARG A 49 11.25 -11.94 -0.46
C ARG A 49 12.03 -12.94 -1.29
N ASN A 50 11.64 -13.14 -2.53
CA ASN A 50 12.38 -14.06 -3.43
C ASN A 50 13.74 -13.48 -3.82
N ALA A 51 13.89 -12.17 -3.86
CA ALA A 51 15.14 -11.52 -4.21
C ALA A 51 16.20 -11.62 -3.10
N VAL A 52 15.79 -11.91 -1.87
CA VAL A 52 16.69 -11.93 -0.70
C VAL A 52 17.89 -12.84 -0.91
N ALA A 53 17.66 -14.03 -1.49
CA ALA A 53 18.71 -15.03 -1.62
C ALA A 53 19.85 -14.59 -2.53
N SER A 54 19.57 -13.73 -3.52
CA SER A 54 20.56 -13.30 -4.50
C SER A 54 20.91 -11.82 -4.40
N ALA A 55 20.34 -11.11 -3.44
CA ALA A 55 20.50 -9.67 -3.34
C ALA A 55 21.82 -9.31 -2.69
N GLN A 56 22.39 -8.17 -3.10
CA GLN A 56 23.53 -7.58 -2.42
C GLN A 56 23.15 -7.02 -1.06
N ASP A 57 21.89 -6.61 -0.92
CA ASP A 57 21.39 -6.05 0.31
C ASP A 57 20.07 -6.73 0.69
N PRO A 58 20.15 -7.93 1.26
CA PRO A 58 18.94 -8.69 1.63
C PRO A 58 18.06 -7.97 2.62
N LYS A 59 18.65 -7.18 3.53
CA LYS A 59 17.87 -6.46 4.55
C LYS A 59 16.94 -5.45 3.93
N THR A 60 17.36 -4.78 2.88
CA THR A 60 16.54 -3.81 2.19
C THR A 60 15.35 -4.48 1.54
N HIS A 61 15.54 -5.63 0.93
CA HIS A 61 14.43 -6.37 0.32
C HIS A 61 13.46 -6.88 1.37
N HIS A 62 13.96 -7.37 2.51
CA HIS A 62 13.08 -7.74 3.62
C HIS A 62 12.26 -6.55 4.11
N ALA A 63 12.92 -5.41 4.30
CA ALA A 63 12.24 -4.20 4.77
C ALA A 63 11.18 -3.75 3.76
N ALA A 64 11.48 -3.82 2.48
CA ALA A 64 10.53 -3.45 1.44
C ALA A 64 9.29 -4.35 1.48
N ALA A 65 9.51 -5.67 1.62
CA ALA A 65 8.38 -6.59 1.74
C ALA A 65 7.55 -6.29 2.98
N ASP A 66 8.19 -5.97 4.10
CA ASP A 66 7.47 -5.63 5.33
C ASP A 66 6.62 -4.38 5.16
N VAL A 67 7.12 -3.36 4.46
CA VAL A 67 6.35 -2.15 4.17
C VAL A 67 5.10 -2.51 3.36
N ILE A 68 5.27 -3.32 2.32
CA ILE A 68 4.15 -3.72 1.47
C ILE A 68 3.14 -4.53 2.28
N ASP A 69 3.61 -5.44 3.12
CA ASP A 69 2.72 -6.25 3.95
C ASP A 69 1.90 -5.38 4.92
N ARG A 70 2.49 -4.29 5.43
CA ARG A 70 1.75 -3.35 6.27
C ARG A 70 0.67 -2.62 5.48
N ILE A 71 0.94 -2.29 4.23
CA ILE A 71 -0.06 -1.66 3.37
C ILE A 71 -1.23 -2.63 3.16
N ILE A 72 -0.94 -3.89 2.90
CA ILE A 72 -1.98 -4.91 2.76
C ILE A 72 -2.81 -5.00 4.03
N ALA A 73 -2.16 -5.02 5.18
CA ALA A 73 -2.84 -5.13 6.47
C ALA A 73 -3.76 -3.94 6.72
N ARG A 74 -3.31 -2.73 6.38
CA ARG A 74 -4.15 -1.53 6.53
C ARG A 74 -5.39 -1.62 5.65
N LYS A 75 -5.23 -2.07 4.41
CA LYS A 75 -6.37 -2.21 3.50
C LYS A 75 -7.36 -3.24 4.03
N ASN A 76 -6.85 -4.35 4.53
CA ASN A 76 -7.70 -5.39 5.09
C ASN A 76 -8.43 -4.90 6.34
N SER A 77 -7.76 -4.12 7.19
CA SER A 77 -8.37 -3.58 8.39
C SER A 77 -9.51 -2.62 8.06
N VAL A 78 -9.29 -1.72 7.11
CA VAL A 78 -10.31 -0.77 6.68
C VAL A 78 -11.51 -1.51 6.11
N ARG A 79 -11.25 -2.51 5.28
CA ARG A 79 -12.30 -3.31 4.68
C ARG A 79 -13.09 -4.07 5.74
N HIS A 80 -12.38 -4.66 6.70
CA HIS A 80 -13.01 -5.39 7.79
C HIS A 80 -13.89 -4.48 8.63
N ALA A 81 -13.42 -3.29 8.94
CA ALA A 81 -14.19 -2.32 9.69
C ALA A 81 -15.47 -1.94 8.95
N ALA A 82 -15.38 -1.75 7.64
CA ALA A 82 -16.55 -1.46 6.83
C ALA A 82 -17.54 -2.62 6.83
N ASP A 83 -17.03 -3.85 6.73
CA ASP A 83 -17.85 -5.05 6.75
C ASP A 83 -18.57 -5.24 8.08
N GLU A 84 -17.98 -4.73 9.15
CA GLU A 84 -18.56 -4.83 10.48
C GLU A 84 -19.58 -3.73 10.80
N GLY A 85 -19.91 -2.93 9.81
CA GLY A 85 -20.92 -1.91 9.99
C GLY A 85 -20.41 -0.53 10.28
N LEU A 86 -19.11 -0.34 10.33
CA LEU A 86 -18.55 0.99 10.57
C LEU A 86 -18.65 1.88 9.36
N ALA A 87 -19.11 1.34 8.24
CA ALA A 87 -19.31 2.10 7.02
C ALA A 87 -20.29 3.26 7.25
N ASP A 88 -21.32 3.04 8.06
CA ASP A 88 -22.30 4.08 8.36
C ASP A 88 -21.65 5.27 9.03
N GLU A 89 -20.76 5.00 9.98
CA GLU A 89 -20.05 6.04 10.68
C GLU A 89 -19.15 6.83 9.74
N ARG A 90 -18.47 6.11 8.85
CA ARG A 90 -17.64 6.77 7.85
C ARG A 90 -18.45 7.61 6.90
N LEU A 91 -19.60 7.12 6.50
CA LEU A 91 -20.49 7.88 5.62
C LEU A 91 -21.02 9.12 6.33
N ALA A 92 -21.24 9.03 7.63
CA ALA A 92 -21.68 10.18 8.41
C ALA A 92 -20.62 11.27 8.44
N LEU A 93 -19.35 10.89 8.50
CA LEU A 93 -18.23 11.84 8.50
C LEU A 93 -18.02 12.48 7.15
N ILE A 94 -18.13 11.70 6.10
CA ILE A 94 -18.04 12.19 4.73
C ILE A 94 -19.35 12.82 4.34
N GLY A 95 -20.39 12.16 4.76
CA GLY A 95 -21.73 12.65 4.80
C GLY A 95 -22.28 13.11 3.48
N PRO A 96 -23.14 14.11 3.56
CA PRO A 96 -23.78 14.64 2.36
C PRO A 96 -22.78 15.13 1.34
N ALA A 97 -21.59 15.49 1.77
CA ALA A 97 -20.54 15.94 0.86
C ALA A 97 -20.11 14.85 -0.12
N ALA A 98 -20.30 13.61 0.25
CA ALA A 98 -19.94 12.48 -0.60
C ALA A 98 -21.01 12.17 -1.65
N GLU A 99 -22.15 12.77 -1.50
CA GLU A 99 -23.26 12.59 -2.43
C GLU A 99 -23.16 13.59 -3.60
#